data_7d827fbfcaf95fb04a5a27e63f5fc5ca
#
_entry.id   7d827fbfcaf95fb04a5a27e63f5fc5ca
#
_cell.length_a   1.000
_cell.length_b   1.000
_cell.length_c   1.000
_cell.angle_alpha   90.00
_cell.angle_beta   90.00
_cell.angle_gamma   90.00
#
_symmetry.space_group_name_H-M   'P 1'
#
loop_
_entity.id
_entity.type
_entity.pdbx_description
1 polymer ?
#
loop_
_entity_poly.entity_id
_entity_poly.type
_entity_poly.pdbx_seq_one_letter_code
_entity_poly.pdbx_strand_id
1 'polypeptide(L)'
;EDLPRGWGDEQAPGSYRLRRRDDGALFGFAAGAQSAKPVFFPTDQLLWRGRRTRGGRGLEVDPATGPGADADRGGPPYAVLGVRSCDLGAVGIHDTVLTGRGVGDVHYAQARQEAFIVAVACSDPGGTCFCGSMGTGPAPEAGKGARFDLSLTEVLEGGHGFVVDVGTQRG
;
A
#
# COMPACT_ATOMS: atom_id res chain seq x y z
N GLU A 1 11.79 -14.81 -5.64
CA GLU A 1 12.29 -15.55 -4.45
C GLU A 1 11.92 -14.89 -3.12
N ASP A 2 11.39 -13.67 -3.15
CA ASP A 2 11.12 -12.87 -1.93
C ASP A 2 9.69 -13.05 -1.37
N LEU A 3 8.82 -13.78 -2.07
CA LEU A 3 7.47 -14.09 -1.58
C LEU A 3 7.48 -15.37 -0.72
N PRO A 4 6.75 -15.41 0.40
CA PRO A 4 6.77 -16.50 1.37
C PRO A 4 5.96 -17.72 0.89
N ARG A 5 6.42 -18.40 -0.16
CA ARG A 5 5.75 -19.55 -0.75
C ARG A 5 5.49 -20.68 0.25
N GLY A 6 4.26 -21.15 0.30
CA GLY A 6 3.85 -22.26 1.17
C GLY A 6 3.81 -21.88 2.65
N TRP A 7 3.52 -20.62 2.95
CA TRP A 7 3.29 -20.13 4.31
C TRP A 7 1.89 -19.57 4.44
N GLY A 8 1.29 -19.80 5.58
CA GLY A 8 0.08 -19.19 6.08
C GLY A 8 0.26 -18.68 7.50
N ASP A 9 -0.76 -18.09 8.06
CA ASP A 9 -0.75 -17.61 9.42
C ASP A 9 -2.05 -17.96 10.16
N GLU A 10 -1.94 -18.08 11.47
CA GLU A 10 -3.05 -18.21 12.38
C GLU A 10 -3.09 -16.98 13.28
N GLN A 11 -4.23 -16.32 13.30
CA GLN A 11 -4.44 -15.12 14.08
C GLN A 11 -5.62 -15.28 15.04
N ALA A 12 -5.37 -14.95 16.30
CA ALA A 12 -6.38 -14.82 17.33
C ALA A 12 -6.03 -13.61 18.21
N PRO A 13 -6.96 -13.06 19.01
CA PRO A 13 -6.65 -11.97 19.94
C PRO A 13 -5.43 -12.29 20.81
N GLY A 14 -4.38 -11.47 20.72
CA GLY A 14 -3.13 -11.65 21.46
C GLY A 14 -2.22 -12.79 20.97
N SER A 15 -2.54 -13.43 19.84
CA SER A 15 -1.74 -14.54 19.28
C SER A 15 -1.57 -14.43 17.79
N TYR A 16 -0.34 -14.59 17.34
CA TYR A 16 0.05 -14.70 15.92
C TYR A 16 1.05 -15.83 15.75
N ARG A 17 0.80 -16.72 14.80
CA ARG A 17 1.71 -17.84 14.47
C ARG A 17 1.79 -18.05 12.98
N LEU A 18 3.00 -18.24 12.46
CA LEU A 18 3.22 -18.72 11.10
C LEU A 18 3.06 -20.25 11.07
N ARG A 19 2.44 -20.74 10.00
CA ARG A 19 2.33 -22.18 9.74
C ARG A 19 2.74 -22.51 8.32
N ARG A 20 3.28 -23.71 8.14
CA ARG A 20 3.50 -24.27 6.80
C ARG A 20 2.17 -24.70 6.21
N ARG A 21 2.04 -24.51 4.90
CA ARG A 21 0.94 -25.00 4.07
C ARG A 21 1.43 -26.19 3.25
N ASP A 22 0.52 -27.08 2.92
CA ASP A 22 0.80 -28.24 2.04
C ASP A 22 0.71 -27.86 0.54
N ASP A 23 0.20 -26.66 0.25
CA ASP A 23 0.13 -26.07 -1.08
C ASP A 23 1.29 -25.10 -1.34
N GLY A 24 1.46 -24.70 -2.59
CA GLY A 24 2.50 -23.77 -3.01
C GLY A 24 2.07 -22.30 -3.00
N ALA A 25 1.03 -21.92 -2.23
CA ALA A 25 0.48 -20.59 -2.21
C ALA A 25 1.55 -19.52 -1.93
N LEU A 26 1.51 -18.44 -2.70
CA LEU A 26 2.36 -17.26 -2.52
C LEU A 26 1.69 -16.23 -1.59
N PHE A 27 0.36 -16.20 -1.57
CA PHE A 27 -0.44 -15.25 -0.81
C PHE A 27 -1.39 -15.93 0.19
N GLY A 28 -1.04 -17.11 0.67
CA GLY A 28 -1.81 -17.89 1.63
C GLY A 28 -1.77 -17.38 3.08
N PHE A 29 -1.46 -16.12 3.28
CA PHE A 29 -1.43 -15.46 4.60
C PHE A 29 -2.34 -14.23 4.60
N ALA A 30 -2.88 -13.88 5.75
CA ALA A 30 -3.63 -12.64 5.91
C ALA A 30 -2.68 -11.43 5.89
N ALA A 31 -3.23 -10.22 5.72
CA ALA A 31 -2.45 -9.01 5.88
C ALA A 31 -1.84 -8.97 7.28
N GLY A 32 -0.52 -8.85 7.34
CA GLY A 32 0.21 -8.73 8.60
C GLY A 32 -0.02 -7.39 9.29
N ALA A 33 0.74 -7.14 10.35
CA ALA A 33 0.71 -5.87 11.09
C ALA A 33 1.21 -4.66 10.25
N GLN A 34 1.86 -4.91 9.12
CA GLN A 34 2.33 -3.87 8.21
C GLN A 34 1.25 -3.55 7.19
N SER A 35 0.81 -2.30 7.16
CA SER A 35 -0.13 -1.78 6.16
C SER A 35 0.61 -1.10 5.00
N ALA A 36 -0.10 -0.82 3.90
CA ALA A 36 0.42 -0.02 2.79
C ALA A 36 0.68 1.46 3.16
N LYS A 37 0.24 1.91 4.34
CA LYS A 37 0.36 3.32 4.77
C LYS A 37 1.80 3.87 4.71
N PRO A 38 2.84 3.22 5.24
CA PRO A 38 4.20 3.76 5.22
C PRO A 38 4.76 3.97 3.81
N VAL A 39 4.23 3.26 2.81
CA VAL A 39 4.63 3.45 1.41
C VAL A 39 4.19 4.82 0.89
N PHE A 40 2.98 5.26 1.24
CA PHE A 40 2.41 6.53 0.77
C PHE A 40 2.61 7.68 1.75
N PHE A 41 2.73 7.36 3.04
CA PHE A 41 2.86 8.32 4.12
C PHE A 41 3.95 7.84 5.09
N PRO A 42 5.23 8.07 4.77
CA PRO A 42 6.34 7.65 5.60
C PRO A 42 6.33 8.35 6.96
N THR A 43 6.88 7.69 7.97
CA THR A 43 6.96 8.22 9.34
C THR A 43 7.93 9.38 9.49
N ASP A 44 8.87 9.50 8.55
CA ASP A 44 9.88 10.55 8.53
C ASP A 44 10.04 11.07 7.10
N GLN A 45 9.95 12.37 6.92
CA GLN A 45 10.01 13.01 5.62
C GLN A 45 10.69 14.37 5.71
N LEU A 46 11.71 14.59 4.87
CA LEU A 46 12.35 15.88 4.74
C LEU A 46 11.41 16.87 4.03
N LEU A 47 10.90 17.85 4.78
CA LEU A 47 10.01 18.88 4.22
C LEU A 47 10.79 20.06 3.64
N TRP A 48 11.87 20.46 4.29
CA TRP A 48 12.76 21.53 3.82
C TRP A 48 14.12 21.47 4.53
N ARG A 49 15.12 22.06 3.90
CA ARG A 49 16.47 22.24 4.47
C ARG A 49 16.80 23.74 4.49
N GLY A 50 17.32 24.20 5.60
CA GLY A 50 17.74 25.58 5.73
C GLY A 50 19.15 25.71 6.31
N ARG A 51 19.85 26.78 5.93
CA ARG A 51 21.16 27.14 6.42
C ARG A 51 21.14 28.56 6.95
N ARG A 52 21.78 28.78 8.10
CA ARG A 52 21.99 30.15 8.61
C ARG A 52 22.94 30.93 7.70
N THR A 53 22.56 32.16 7.35
CA THR A 53 23.44 33.07 6.62
C THR A 53 24.67 33.47 7.46
N ARG A 54 25.79 33.75 6.78
CA ARG A 54 26.99 34.30 7.45
C ARG A 54 26.58 35.60 8.16
N GLY A 55 26.77 35.65 9.50
CA GLY A 55 26.36 36.78 10.35
C GLY A 55 25.11 36.48 11.22
N GLY A 56 24.48 35.32 11.10
CA GLY A 56 23.48 34.78 12.05
C GLY A 56 22.11 35.45 12.08
N ARG A 57 21.83 36.39 11.16
CA ARG A 57 20.58 37.17 11.14
C ARG A 57 19.56 36.71 10.10
N GLY A 58 19.85 35.69 9.32
CA GLY A 58 18.96 35.18 8.27
C GLY A 58 18.99 33.68 8.14
N LEU A 59 17.98 33.11 7.47
CA LEU A 59 17.86 31.72 7.07
C LEU A 59 17.74 31.69 5.55
N GLU A 60 18.63 30.95 4.90
CA GLU A 60 18.48 30.57 3.49
C GLU A 60 17.81 29.21 3.43
N VAL A 61 16.64 29.13 2.81
CA VAL A 61 15.95 27.86 2.58
C VAL A 61 16.39 27.32 1.22
N ASP A 62 16.76 26.06 1.19
CA ASP A 62 17.13 25.36 -0.05
C ASP A 62 15.86 25.18 -0.90
N PRO A 63 15.77 25.81 -2.09
CA PRO A 63 14.57 25.73 -2.93
C PRO A 63 14.33 24.31 -3.47
N ALA A 64 15.35 23.44 -3.47
CA ALA A 64 15.22 22.04 -3.85
C ALA A 64 14.57 21.16 -2.76
N THR A 65 14.23 21.72 -1.60
CA THR A 65 13.65 20.97 -0.47
C THR A 65 12.30 21.55 0.01
N GLY A 66 11.61 22.34 -0.81
CA GLY A 66 10.28 22.86 -0.48
C GLY A 66 9.14 21.93 -0.86
N PRO A 67 7.89 22.25 -0.47
CA PRO A 67 6.71 21.54 -0.96
C PRO A 67 6.68 21.55 -2.50
N GLY A 68 6.62 20.37 -3.10
CA GLY A 68 6.69 20.21 -4.55
C GLY A 68 8.10 20.16 -5.15
N ALA A 69 9.15 20.25 -4.34
CA ALA A 69 10.51 19.95 -4.78
C ALA A 69 10.71 18.42 -4.82
N ASP A 70 11.11 17.90 -5.97
CA ASP A 70 11.39 16.47 -6.21
C ASP A 70 12.59 15.91 -5.42
N ALA A 71 13.01 16.59 -4.38
CA ALA A 71 14.34 16.50 -3.82
C ALA A 71 14.69 15.17 -3.16
N ASP A 72 13.74 14.29 -2.89
CA ASP A 72 14.06 13.03 -2.19
C ASP A 72 13.23 11.80 -2.65
N ARG A 73 12.37 11.97 -3.62
CA ARG A 73 11.63 10.87 -4.24
C ARG A 73 12.03 10.61 -5.69
N GLY A 74 13.23 11.03 -6.08
CA GLY A 74 13.78 10.79 -7.41
C GLY A 74 14.06 9.32 -7.74
N GLY A 75 13.30 8.41 -7.13
CA GLY A 75 13.22 7.03 -7.56
C GLY A 75 12.28 6.87 -8.75
N PRO A 76 12.49 5.86 -9.60
CA PRO A 76 11.57 5.51 -10.66
C PRO A 76 10.18 5.21 -10.10
N PRO A 77 9.11 5.31 -10.91
CA PRO A 77 7.79 4.84 -10.53
C PRO A 77 7.88 3.44 -9.94
N TYR A 78 7.22 3.20 -8.82
CA TYR A 78 7.30 1.93 -8.11
C TYR A 78 5.97 1.19 -8.14
N ALA A 79 6.03 -0.13 -8.10
CA ALA A 79 4.87 -0.99 -7.95
C ALA A 79 4.77 -1.51 -6.52
N VAL A 80 3.57 -1.47 -5.97
CA VAL A 80 3.25 -2.07 -4.66
C VAL A 80 2.49 -3.35 -4.91
N LEU A 81 3.14 -4.48 -4.68
CA LEU A 81 2.55 -5.80 -4.86
C LEU A 81 2.03 -6.37 -3.54
N GLY A 82 0.87 -7.01 -3.58
CA GLY A 82 0.33 -7.75 -2.46
C GLY A 82 -0.61 -6.94 -1.55
N VAL A 83 -1.07 -5.78 -2.01
CA VAL A 83 -2.01 -4.93 -1.26
C VAL A 83 -3.34 -5.66 -1.10
N ARG A 84 -3.79 -5.88 0.11
CA ARG A 84 -5.07 -6.52 0.38
C ARG A 84 -6.24 -5.56 0.22
N SER A 85 -7.44 -6.10 -0.01
CA SER A 85 -8.65 -5.29 -0.18
C SER A 85 -8.95 -4.40 1.03
N CYS A 86 -8.70 -4.90 2.24
CA CYS A 86 -8.83 -4.11 3.48
C CYS A 86 -7.83 -2.95 3.54
N ASP A 87 -6.59 -3.13 3.04
CA ASP A 87 -5.61 -2.05 2.94
C ASP A 87 -6.01 -1.00 1.90
N LEU A 88 -6.62 -1.42 0.78
CA LEU A 88 -7.20 -0.48 -0.19
C LEU A 88 -8.32 0.35 0.44
N GLY A 89 -9.13 -0.26 1.30
CA GLY A 89 -10.12 0.45 2.11
C GLY A 89 -9.47 1.51 3.00
N ALA A 90 -8.41 1.15 3.71
CA ALA A 90 -7.65 2.08 4.57
C ALA A 90 -6.98 3.19 3.75
N VAL A 91 -6.40 2.87 2.60
CA VAL A 91 -5.84 3.87 1.66
C VAL A 91 -6.92 4.85 1.21
N GLY A 92 -8.14 4.39 0.92
CA GLY A 92 -9.25 5.27 0.56
C GLY A 92 -9.66 6.26 1.67
N ILE A 93 -9.52 5.86 2.94
CA ILE A 93 -9.70 6.78 4.08
C ILE A 93 -8.57 7.80 4.11
N HIS A 94 -7.31 7.37 3.92
CA HIS A 94 -6.17 8.28 3.83
C HIS A 94 -6.31 9.26 2.68
N ASP A 95 -6.74 8.80 1.49
CA ASP A 95 -7.01 9.67 0.33
C ASP A 95 -8.01 10.78 0.73
N THR A 96 -9.10 10.42 1.42
CA THR A 96 -10.11 11.39 1.85
C THR A 96 -9.56 12.42 2.85
N VAL A 97 -8.71 11.98 3.78
CA VAL A 97 -8.17 12.84 4.85
C VAL A 97 -7.02 13.69 4.33
N LEU A 98 -6.10 13.09 3.56
CA LEU A 98 -4.83 13.71 3.19
C LEU A 98 -4.86 14.46 1.86
N THR A 99 -5.87 14.22 0.99
CA THR A 99 -6.01 14.94 -0.28
C THR A 99 -7.31 15.75 -0.37
N GLY A 100 -8.23 15.57 0.60
CA GLY A 100 -9.52 16.24 0.63
C GLY A 100 -9.49 17.59 1.36
N ARG A 101 -10.56 18.38 1.16
CA ARG A 101 -10.91 19.57 1.98
C ARG A 101 -9.91 20.73 2.00
N GLY A 102 -9.30 21.06 0.87
CA GLY A 102 -8.66 22.39 0.68
C GLY A 102 -7.20 22.50 1.12
N VAL A 103 -6.70 21.67 2.02
CA VAL A 103 -5.28 21.61 2.36
C VAL A 103 -4.86 20.15 2.26
N GLY A 104 -4.33 19.77 1.10
CA GLY A 104 -3.85 18.41 0.86
C GLY A 104 -2.36 18.27 1.15
N ASP A 105 -1.94 17.07 1.58
CA ASP A 105 -0.54 16.69 1.63
C ASP A 105 -0.05 16.38 0.21
N VAL A 106 0.80 17.27 -0.32
CA VAL A 106 1.30 17.17 -1.71
C VAL A 106 2.18 15.94 -1.92
N HIS A 107 2.93 15.53 -0.90
CA HIS A 107 3.81 14.37 -1.00
C HIS A 107 3.01 13.07 -1.00
N TYR A 108 1.98 12.99 -0.16
CA TYR A 108 1.05 11.86 -0.18
C TYR A 108 0.33 11.77 -1.53
N ALA A 109 -0.22 12.89 -2.02
CA ALA A 109 -0.92 12.92 -3.30
C ALA A 109 -0.03 12.46 -4.46
N GLN A 110 1.22 12.93 -4.51
CA GLN A 110 2.19 12.53 -5.50
C GLN A 110 2.52 11.03 -5.40
N ALA A 111 2.81 10.53 -4.19
CA ALA A 111 3.10 9.12 -3.98
C ALA A 111 1.96 8.21 -4.44
N ARG A 112 0.72 8.62 -4.18
CA ARG A 112 -0.48 7.89 -4.63
C ARG A 112 -0.63 7.90 -6.15
N GLN A 113 -0.33 9.01 -6.78
CA GLN A 113 -0.44 9.17 -8.23
C GLN A 113 0.64 8.34 -8.98
N GLU A 114 1.86 8.28 -8.44
CA GLU A 114 2.99 7.60 -9.07
C GLU A 114 2.97 6.09 -8.85
N ALA A 115 2.38 5.61 -7.76
CA ALA A 115 2.36 4.19 -7.44
C ALA A 115 1.52 3.39 -8.44
N PHE A 116 2.06 2.24 -8.87
CA PHE A 116 1.31 1.19 -9.56
C PHE A 116 0.92 0.13 -8.53
N ILE A 117 -0.36 -0.10 -8.32
CA ILE A 117 -0.85 -0.98 -7.26
C ILE A 117 -1.34 -2.30 -7.82
N VAL A 118 -0.68 -3.38 -7.40
CA VAL A 118 -1.12 -4.75 -7.66
C VAL A 118 -1.74 -5.30 -6.38
N ALA A 119 -3.06 -5.29 -6.34
CA ALA A 119 -3.83 -5.84 -5.23
C ALA A 119 -3.90 -7.37 -5.30
N VAL A 120 -4.15 -8.01 -4.17
CA VAL A 120 -4.31 -9.47 -4.11
C VAL A 120 -5.56 -9.81 -3.29
N ALA A 121 -6.44 -10.62 -3.88
CA ALA A 121 -7.61 -11.15 -3.19
C ALA A 121 -7.17 -12.03 -2.00
N CYS A 122 -7.90 -11.94 -0.90
CA CYS A 122 -7.63 -12.73 0.29
C CYS A 122 -8.40 -14.04 0.20
N SER A 123 -7.67 -15.15 -0.01
CA SER A 123 -8.23 -16.51 -0.09
C SER A 123 -8.30 -17.19 1.28
N ASP A 124 -7.48 -16.77 2.24
CA ASP A 124 -7.38 -17.37 3.58
C ASP A 124 -7.39 -16.26 4.64
N PRO A 125 -8.57 -15.85 5.14
CA PRO A 125 -8.69 -14.77 6.11
C PRO A 125 -8.22 -15.22 7.50
N GLY A 126 -7.53 -14.34 8.22
CA GLY A 126 -7.16 -14.59 9.62
C GLY A 126 -8.35 -14.51 10.57
N GLY A 127 -8.24 -15.14 11.74
CA GLY A 127 -9.30 -15.18 12.75
C GLY A 127 -9.68 -13.82 13.37
N THR A 128 -8.88 -12.78 13.11
CA THR A 128 -9.15 -11.40 13.55
C THR A 128 -9.64 -10.49 12.42
N CYS A 129 -9.82 -11.02 11.21
CA CYS A 129 -10.28 -10.25 10.07
C CYS A 129 -11.75 -9.81 10.21
N PHE A 130 -12.05 -8.59 9.81
CA PHE A 130 -13.39 -7.99 9.84
C PHE A 130 -13.75 -7.21 8.57
N CYS A 131 -12.97 -7.37 7.50
CA CYS A 131 -13.20 -6.66 6.23
C CYS A 131 -14.59 -6.93 5.63
N GLY A 132 -15.15 -8.13 5.83
CA GLY A 132 -16.52 -8.44 5.42
C GLY A 132 -17.56 -7.55 6.09
N SER A 133 -17.41 -7.27 7.39
CA SER A 133 -18.30 -6.37 8.14
C SER A 133 -18.15 -4.90 7.71
N MET A 134 -16.98 -4.53 7.21
CA MET A 134 -16.67 -3.17 6.74
C MET A 134 -16.98 -2.96 5.25
N GLY A 135 -17.35 -4.03 4.52
CA GLY A 135 -17.54 -3.98 3.08
C GLY A 135 -16.23 -3.67 2.31
N THR A 136 -15.08 -4.07 2.86
CA THR A 136 -13.74 -3.78 2.29
C THR A 136 -12.98 -5.05 1.88
N GLY A 137 -13.66 -6.12 1.59
CA GLY A 137 -13.02 -7.37 1.18
C GLY A 137 -13.99 -8.54 1.21
N PRO A 138 -13.51 -9.76 0.92
CA PRO A 138 -12.10 -10.21 0.84
C PRO A 138 -11.40 -9.89 -0.49
N ALA A 139 -12.15 -9.70 -1.58
CA ALA A 139 -11.60 -9.40 -2.90
C ALA A 139 -11.69 -7.90 -3.21
N PRO A 140 -10.71 -7.32 -3.93
CA PRO A 140 -10.81 -5.98 -4.45
C PRO A 140 -11.92 -5.88 -5.50
N GLU A 141 -12.68 -4.80 -5.49
CA GLU A 141 -13.71 -4.56 -6.49
C GLU A 141 -13.14 -3.74 -7.65
N ALA A 142 -13.20 -4.31 -8.85
CA ALA A 142 -12.88 -3.63 -10.10
C ALA A 142 -14.01 -2.66 -10.51
N GLY A 143 -13.69 -1.70 -11.38
CA GLY A 143 -14.65 -0.77 -11.95
C GLY A 143 -14.44 0.67 -11.50
N LYS A 144 -15.49 1.49 -11.64
CA LYS A 144 -15.39 2.92 -11.36
C LYS A 144 -15.06 3.19 -9.88
N GLY A 145 -13.87 3.75 -9.65
CA GLY A 145 -13.38 4.03 -8.29
C GLY A 145 -12.45 2.95 -7.74
N ALA A 146 -12.01 2.00 -8.57
CA ALA A 146 -10.96 1.06 -8.20
C ALA A 146 -9.71 1.81 -7.70
N ARG A 147 -9.13 1.33 -6.60
CA ARG A 147 -7.94 1.91 -5.97
C ARG A 147 -6.67 1.12 -6.26
N PHE A 148 -6.72 0.28 -7.28
CA PHE A 148 -5.63 -0.57 -7.74
C PHE A 148 -5.55 -0.56 -9.27
N ASP A 149 -4.40 -0.87 -9.81
CA ASP A 149 -4.20 -0.97 -11.27
C ASP A 149 -4.47 -2.39 -11.75
N LEU A 150 -3.95 -3.40 -11.05
CA LEU A 150 -4.25 -4.81 -11.25
C LEU A 150 -4.70 -5.45 -9.93
N SER A 151 -5.56 -6.47 -10.01
CA SER A 151 -5.78 -7.38 -8.90
C SER A 151 -5.54 -8.83 -9.29
N LEU A 152 -4.98 -9.60 -8.37
CA LEU A 152 -4.63 -10.99 -8.54
C LEU A 152 -5.48 -11.85 -7.61
N THR A 153 -6.12 -12.87 -8.17
CA THR A 153 -6.72 -13.96 -7.39
C THR A 153 -5.90 -15.21 -7.62
N GLU A 154 -5.26 -15.70 -6.56
CA GLU A 154 -4.43 -16.90 -6.64
C GLU A 154 -5.30 -18.16 -6.78
N VAL A 155 -4.97 -19.01 -7.75
CA VAL A 155 -5.65 -20.28 -8.03
C VAL A 155 -4.64 -21.39 -7.86
N LEU A 156 -4.96 -22.36 -7.02
CA LEU A 156 -4.09 -23.49 -6.70
C LEU A 156 -4.61 -24.81 -7.29
N GLU A 157 -5.90 -24.87 -7.62
CA GLU A 157 -6.54 -26.06 -8.20
C GLU A 157 -6.25 -26.16 -9.70
N GLY A 158 -5.87 -27.35 -10.18
CA GLY A 158 -5.60 -27.58 -11.59
C GLY A 158 -4.27 -27.01 -12.10
N GLY A 159 -3.46 -26.47 -11.22
CA GLY A 159 -2.18 -25.83 -11.51
C GLY A 159 -2.09 -24.44 -10.87
N HIS A 160 -0.90 -24.07 -10.38
CA HIS A 160 -0.71 -22.76 -9.74
C HIS A 160 -0.74 -21.63 -10.78
N GLY A 161 -1.65 -20.69 -10.61
CA GLY A 161 -1.83 -19.54 -11.50
C GLY A 161 -2.55 -18.40 -10.84
N PHE A 162 -2.82 -17.36 -11.62
CA PHE A 162 -3.53 -16.16 -11.16
C PHE A 162 -4.62 -15.77 -12.17
N VAL A 163 -5.79 -15.44 -11.66
CA VAL A 163 -6.77 -14.65 -12.39
C VAL A 163 -6.41 -13.19 -12.17
N VAL A 164 -6.36 -12.43 -13.26
CA VAL A 164 -5.98 -11.02 -13.24
C VAL A 164 -7.16 -10.16 -13.67
N ASP A 165 -7.54 -9.22 -12.82
CA ASP A 165 -8.52 -8.19 -13.14
C ASP A 165 -7.85 -6.84 -13.29
N VAL A 166 -8.31 -6.04 -14.25
CA VAL A 166 -7.82 -4.69 -14.52
C VAL A 166 -8.68 -3.67 -13.78
N GLY A 167 -8.07 -2.87 -12.90
CA GLY A 167 -8.73 -1.83 -12.11
C GLY A 167 -8.73 -0.46 -12.79
N THR A 168 -7.60 -0.05 -13.35
CA THR A 168 -7.43 1.22 -14.04
C THR A 168 -6.92 1.04 -15.46
N GLN A 169 -6.86 2.14 -16.23
CA GLN A 169 -6.27 2.12 -17.58
C GLN A 169 -4.75 1.88 -17.61
N ARG A 170 -4.09 1.89 -16.45
CA ARG A 170 -2.65 1.61 -16.32
C ARG A 170 -2.37 0.11 -16.15
N GLY A 171 -3.37 -0.69 -15.76
CA GLY A 171 -3.32 -2.14 -15.61
C GLY A 171 -3.67 -2.91 -16.92
#